data_ee71bc0a739c54bb03f8f064e64d0699
#
_entry.id   ee71bc0a739c54bb03f8f064e64d0699
#
_cell.length_a   1.000
_cell.length_b   1.000
_cell.length_c   1.000
_cell.angle_alpha   90.00
_cell.angle_beta   90.00
_cell.angle_gamma   90.00
#
_symmetry.space_group_name_H-M   'P 1'
#
loop_
_entity.id
_entity.type
_entity.pdbx_description
1 polymer ?
#
loop_
_entity_poly.entity_id
_entity_poly.type
_entity_poly.pdbx_seq_one_letter_code
_entity_poly.pdbx_strand_id
1 'polypeptide(L)'
;MFMKINRMIVCAALMLISVGLNAKTEKVWIQGSVGKLSAVVQTPDGLTEGEKCPVVIIMHGFMGNKDGMLEKLTADKLAQNGIASVKFDFNGHGESEGPFSGMTVPNEIEDAKLVYEYVRSLPFAGDIAMTGHSQGGVVASMTAGDLGFDNVKCVVLLAPAAVLRDDAIRGSTMGARYNPLDPPEQIPLFGDLKLGGEYIRTAFSLPIYETARKYTGPACIIHGTGDQVVPYTYGERYHYIWPDSELHILHAADHGFSRNMQEVVDLTVSYLIKNLK
;
A
#
# COMPACT_ATOMS: atom_id res chain seq x y z
N MET A 1 59.38 16.89 -51.88
CA MET A 1 59.52 16.98 -50.41
C MET A 1 58.14 17.24 -49.85
N PHE A 2 57.43 16.14 -49.50
CA PHE A 2 56.04 16.19 -49.04
C PHE A 2 56.01 16.07 -47.52
N MET A 3 55.52 17.11 -46.86
CA MET A 3 55.29 17.16 -45.42
C MET A 3 54.01 16.37 -45.08
N LYS A 4 54.14 15.29 -44.26
CA LYS A 4 53.02 14.54 -43.68
C LYS A 4 52.51 15.33 -42.42
N ILE A 5 51.29 15.80 -42.46
CA ILE A 5 50.59 16.35 -41.31
C ILE A 5 49.96 15.19 -40.52
N ASN A 6 50.48 14.93 -39.32
CA ASN A 6 49.90 13.99 -38.38
C ASN A 6 48.65 14.63 -37.70
N ARG A 7 47.48 14.08 -38.00
CA ARG A 7 46.25 14.40 -37.23
C ARG A 7 46.22 13.54 -35.98
N MET A 8 46.49 14.14 -34.84
CA MET A 8 46.18 13.55 -33.52
C MET A 8 44.65 13.61 -33.29
N ILE A 9 44.05 12.42 -33.24
CA ILE A 9 42.65 12.27 -32.83
C ILE A 9 42.67 12.23 -31.30
N VAL A 10 42.17 13.29 -30.65
CA VAL A 10 41.92 13.30 -29.21
C VAL A 10 40.55 12.64 -28.97
N CYS A 11 40.57 11.40 -28.53
CA CYS A 11 39.38 10.73 -28.00
C CYS A 11 39.08 11.32 -26.62
N ALA A 12 38.11 12.20 -26.52
CA ALA A 12 37.52 12.59 -25.24
C ALA A 12 36.63 11.44 -24.74
N ALA A 13 37.13 10.66 -23.77
CA ALA A 13 36.32 9.69 -23.05
C ALA A 13 35.34 10.46 -22.16
N LEU A 14 34.05 10.50 -22.54
CA LEU A 14 32.98 10.88 -21.61
C LEU A 14 32.90 9.80 -20.54
N MET A 15 33.43 10.06 -19.36
CA MET A 15 33.09 9.31 -18.15
C MET A 15 31.63 9.66 -17.79
N LEU A 16 30.72 8.74 -18.10
CA LEU A 16 29.40 8.71 -17.49
C LEU A 16 29.61 8.34 -16.00
N ILE A 17 29.67 9.36 -15.16
CA ILE A 17 29.54 9.17 -13.71
C ILE A 17 28.08 8.73 -13.50
N SER A 18 27.86 7.43 -13.34
CA SER A 18 26.61 6.93 -12.77
C SER A 18 26.58 7.37 -11.31
N VAL A 19 25.98 8.51 -11.02
CA VAL A 19 25.60 8.88 -9.67
C VAL A 19 24.58 7.82 -9.27
N GLY A 20 24.98 6.88 -8.40
CA GLY A 20 24.06 5.93 -7.80
C GLY A 20 23.02 6.73 -7.01
N LEU A 21 21.80 6.75 -7.52
CA LEU A 21 20.65 7.34 -6.87
C LEU A 21 20.33 6.45 -5.65
N ASN A 22 20.70 6.89 -4.45
CA ASN A 22 20.31 6.25 -3.19
C ASN A 22 19.16 7.04 -2.60
N ALA A 23 17.98 6.46 -2.58
CA ALA A 23 16.81 7.04 -1.93
C ALA A 23 17.13 7.31 -0.44
N LYS A 24 16.83 8.52 0.03
CA LYS A 24 16.95 8.85 1.45
C LYS A 24 15.79 8.25 2.21
N THR A 25 16.08 7.45 3.24
CA THR A 25 15.07 6.87 4.13
C THR A 25 15.19 7.46 5.53
N GLU A 26 14.04 7.76 6.13
CA GLU A 26 13.95 8.28 7.50
C GLU A 26 12.87 7.53 8.27
N LYS A 27 13.21 6.98 9.44
CA LYS A 27 12.25 6.38 10.36
C LYS A 27 11.60 7.47 11.20
N VAL A 28 10.27 7.48 11.22
CA VAL A 28 9.48 8.46 11.96
C VAL A 28 8.41 7.78 12.81
N TRP A 29 7.90 8.50 13.78
CA TRP A 29 6.75 8.10 14.59
C TRP A 29 5.61 9.05 14.33
N ILE A 30 4.45 8.51 13.95
CA ILE A 30 3.23 9.26 13.66
C ILE A 30 2.21 8.93 14.74
N GLN A 31 1.50 9.94 15.26
CA GLN A 31 0.40 9.65 16.20
C GLN A 31 -0.71 8.92 15.46
N GLY A 32 -1.03 7.70 15.88
CA GLY A 32 -2.12 6.87 15.37
C GLY A 32 -3.35 6.90 16.27
N SER A 33 -4.34 6.09 15.93
CA SER A 33 -5.63 6.00 16.61
C SER A 33 -5.54 5.41 18.03
N VAL A 34 -4.64 4.46 18.24
CA VAL A 34 -4.45 3.76 19.53
C VAL A 34 -3.13 4.13 20.19
N GLY A 35 -2.09 4.41 19.41
CA GLY A 35 -0.75 4.73 19.87
C GLY A 35 0.11 5.25 18.74
N LYS A 36 1.42 5.31 18.93
CA LYS A 36 2.34 5.76 17.88
C LYS A 36 2.53 4.69 16.83
N LEU A 37 2.48 5.10 15.57
CA LEU A 37 2.75 4.28 14.40
C LEU A 37 4.22 4.41 14.01
N SER A 38 4.91 3.29 13.84
CA SER A 38 6.26 3.26 13.24
C SER A 38 6.13 3.39 11.73
N ALA A 39 6.77 4.41 11.16
CA ALA A 39 6.71 4.67 9.73
C ALA A 39 8.11 4.92 9.15
N VAL A 40 8.24 4.73 7.85
CA VAL A 40 9.42 5.05 7.06
C VAL A 40 9.02 5.98 5.94
N VAL A 41 9.60 7.17 5.93
CA VAL A 41 9.53 8.12 4.82
C VAL A 41 10.71 7.84 3.89
N GLN A 42 10.42 7.60 2.63
CA GLN A 42 11.45 7.40 1.59
C GLN A 42 11.28 8.46 0.51
N THR A 43 12.29 9.29 0.29
CA THR A 43 12.29 10.32 -0.73
C THR A 43 13.24 9.96 -1.87
N PRO A 44 12.94 10.36 -3.12
CA PRO A 44 13.88 10.19 -4.23
C PRO A 44 15.14 11.01 -4.01
N ASP A 45 16.25 10.54 -4.59
CA ASP A 45 17.48 11.32 -4.61
C ASP A 45 17.35 12.59 -5.42
N GLY A 46 18.08 13.61 -5.01
CA GLY A 46 18.12 14.89 -5.72
C GLY A 46 16.93 15.79 -5.45
N LEU A 47 16.00 15.39 -4.57
CA LEU A 47 14.93 16.29 -4.14
C LEU A 47 15.53 17.44 -3.37
N THR A 48 15.40 18.66 -3.88
CA THR A 48 15.97 19.87 -3.29
C THR A 48 14.98 20.57 -2.38
N GLU A 49 15.48 21.42 -1.48
CA GLU A 49 14.63 22.18 -0.57
C GLU A 49 13.64 23.07 -1.34
N GLY A 50 12.36 22.97 -0.99
CA GLY A 50 11.28 23.70 -1.66
C GLY A 50 10.65 23.00 -2.88
N GLU A 51 11.26 21.95 -3.39
CA GLU A 51 10.64 21.13 -4.43
C GLU A 51 9.50 20.26 -3.87
N LYS A 52 8.49 20.02 -4.70
CA LYS A 52 7.39 19.12 -4.43
C LYS A 52 7.52 17.86 -5.28
N CYS A 53 7.22 16.72 -4.70
CA CYS A 53 7.07 15.47 -5.42
C CYS A 53 5.79 14.75 -4.99
N PRO A 54 5.21 13.88 -5.83
CA PRO A 54 4.11 13.04 -5.41
C PRO A 54 4.54 12.12 -4.27
N VAL A 55 3.59 11.75 -3.41
CA VAL A 55 3.82 10.84 -2.28
C VAL A 55 2.80 9.71 -2.30
N VAL A 56 3.27 8.47 -2.13
CA VAL A 56 2.41 7.28 -2.04
C VAL A 56 2.41 6.74 -0.62
N ILE A 57 1.22 6.60 -0.02
CA ILE A 57 1.03 5.91 1.25
C ILE A 57 0.88 4.42 0.95
N ILE A 58 1.73 3.57 1.56
CA ILE A 58 1.78 2.12 1.33
C ILE A 58 1.31 1.40 2.59
N MET A 59 0.30 0.55 2.45
CA MET A 59 -0.42 -0.12 3.54
C MET A 59 -0.28 -1.64 3.43
N HIS A 60 0.27 -2.27 4.47
CA HIS A 60 0.44 -3.72 4.54
C HIS A 60 -0.87 -4.45 4.85
N GLY A 61 -0.90 -5.78 4.66
CA GLY A 61 -2.04 -6.63 4.98
C GLY A 61 -2.08 -7.10 6.44
N PHE A 62 -3.13 -7.88 6.75
CA PHE A 62 -3.33 -8.54 8.05
C PHE A 62 -2.08 -9.33 8.47
N MET A 63 -1.61 -9.18 9.70
CA MET A 63 -0.35 -9.74 10.22
C MET A 63 0.92 -9.31 9.46
N GLY A 64 0.83 -8.37 8.55
CA GLY A 64 1.97 -7.81 7.83
C GLY A 64 2.71 -6.74 8.62
N ASN A 65 3.64 -6.06 7.95
CA ASN A 65 4.33 -4.90 8.47
C ASN A 65 4.92 -4.07 7.31
N LYS A 66 5.36 -2.86 7.61
CA LYS A 66 5.95 -1.91 6.63
C LYS A 66 7.20 -2.41 5.91
N ASP A 67 7.88 -3.41 6.48
CA ASP A 67 9.12 -3.96 5.93
C ASP A 67 8.89 -5.24 5.11
N GLY A 68 7.63 -5.55 4.78
CA GLY A 68 7.26 -6.59 3.83
C GLY A 68 7.94 -6.39 2.47
N MET A 69 8.18 -7.50 1.76
CA MET A 69 8.90 -7.47 0.48
C MET A 69 8.16 -6.62 -0.57
N LEU A 70 6.85 -6.74 -0.65
CA LEU A 70 6.00 -6.02 -1.60
C LEU A 70 6.05 -4.51 -1.33
N GLU A 71 5.90 -4.12 -0.06
CA GLU A 71 5.95 -2.73 0.40
C GLU A 71 7.31 -2.10 0.13
N LYS A 72 8.38 -2.85 0.41
CA LYS A 72 9.76 -2.41 0.20
C LYS A 72 10.09 -2.22 -1.27
N LEU A 73 9.83 -3.22 -2.11
CA LEU A 73 10.10 -3.14 -3.55
C LEU A 73 9.29 -2.04 -4.23
N THR A 74 8.03 -1.84 -3.79
CA THR A 74 7.18 -0.74 -4.28
C THR A 74 7.79 0.61 -3.92
N ALA A 75 8.19 0.82 -2.66
CA ALA A 75 8.81 2.07 -2.21
C ALA A 75 10.13 2.36 -2.94
N ASP A 76 10.99 1.35 -3.08
CA ASP A 76 12.27 1.49 -3.80
C ASP A 76 12.07 1.89 -5.26
N LYS A 77 11.10 1.27 -5.94
CA LYS A 77 10.81 1.57 -7.34
C LYS A 77 10.13 2.94 -7.52
N LEU A 78 9.29 3.38 -6.58
CA LEU A 78 8.73 4.72 -6.56
C LEU A 78 9.83 5.78 -6.45
N ALA A 79 10.78 5.60 -5.51
CA ALA A 79 11.89 6.51 -5.31
C ALA A 79 12.78 6.64 -6.56
N GLN A 80 13.07 5.53 -7.25
CA GLN A 80 13.78 5.51 -8.53
C GLN A 80 13.05 6.30 -9.64
N ASN A 81 11.76 6.49 -9.49
CA ASN A 81 10.92 7.23 -10.42
C ASN A 81 10.51 8.61 -9.88
N GLY A 82 11.23 9.19 -8.92
CA GLY A 82 10.99 10.54 -8.43
C GLY A 82 9.68 10.71 -7.66
N ILE A 83 9.17 9.66 -7.05
CA ILE A 83 7.97 9.64 -6.22
C ILE A 83 8.38 9.24 -4.81
N ALA A 84 8.03 10.03 -3.81
CA ALA A 84 8.25 9.68 -2.41
C ALA A 84 7.22 8.66 -1.92
N SER A 85 7.53 7.97 -0.84
CA SER A 85 6.58 7.05 -0.21
C SER A 85 6.64 7.14 1.31
N VAL A 86 5.51 6.83 1.95
CA VAL A 86 5.41 6.59 3.39
C VAL A 86 4.78 5.22 3.59
N LYS A 87 5.56 4.30 4.12
CA LYS A 87 5.09 2.99 4.56
C LYS A 87 5.11 2.93 6.08
N PHE A 88 4.09 2.35 6.68
CA PHE A 88 3.93 2.34 8.14
C PHE A 88 3.34 1.02 8.62
N ASP A 89 3.57 0.72 9.89
CA ASP A 89 2.89 -0.36 10.57
C ASP A 89 1.58 0.16 11.15
N PHE A 90 0.46 -0.52 10.88
CA PHE A 90 -0.80 -0.24 11.56
C PHE A 90 -0.68 -0.49 13.08
N ASN A 91 -1.58 0.08 13.89
CA ASN A 91 -1.61 -0.19 15.31
C ASN A 91 -1.65 -1.70 15.59
N GLY A 92 -0.90 -2.15 16.60
CA GLY A 92 -0.80 -3.58 16.95
C GLY A 92 0.02 -4.44 16.00
N HIS A 93 0.66 -3.84 14.97
CA HIS A 93 1.52 -4.54 14.01
C HIS A 93 2.97 -4.03 14.09
N GLY A 94 3.89 -4.88 13.67
CA GLY A 94 5.31 -4.54 13.52
C GLY A 94 5.90 -3.86 14.75
N GLU A 95 6.36 -2.62 14.58
CA GLU A 95 6.93 -1.82 15.67
C GLU A 95 5.95 -0.77 16.23
N SER A 96 4.74 -0.66 15.68
CA SER A 96 3.71 0.25 16.16
C SER A 96 3.17 -0.15 17.52
N GLU A 97 2.72 0.84 18.28
CA GLU A 97 2.14 0.63 19.61
C GLU A 97 0.75 -0.03 19.52
N GLY A 98 0.31 -0.56 20.65
CA GLY A 98 -0.95 -1.27 20.80
C GLY A 98 -0.80 -2.79 20.66
N PRO A 99 -1.73 -3.56 21.23
CA PRO A 99 -1.74 -5.01 21.08
C PRO A 99 -2.43 -5.41 19.76
N PHE A 100 -1.94 -6.46 19.09
CA PHE A 100 -2.59 -7.02 17.89
C PHE A 100 -4.07 -7.39 18.15
N SER A 101 -4.39 -7.88 19.36
CA SER A 101 -5.78 -8.18 19.74
C SER A 101 -6.69 -6.96 19.87
N GLY A 102 -6.12 -5.74 19.88
CA GLY A 102 -6.87 -4.48 19.85
C GLY A 102 -7.09 -3.93 18.46
N MET A 103 -6.48 -4.50 17.43
CA MET A 103 -6.60 -4.07 16.04
C MET A 103 -8.03 -4.30 15.52
N THR A 104 -8.55 -3.32 14.79
CA THR A 104 -9.78 -3.42 13.99
C THR A 104 -9.60 -2.66 12.68
N VAL A 105 -10.36 -3.03 11.63
CA VAL A 105 -10.30 -2.29 10.35
C VAL A 105 -10.70 -0.82 10.50
N PRO A 106 -11.71 -0.44 11.30
CA PRO A 106 -11.97 0.98 11.60
C PRO A 106 -10.78 1.73 12.21
N ASN A 107 -10.03 1.11 13.14
CA ASN A 107 -8.83 1.72 13.70
C ASN A 107 -7.73 1.90 12.64
N GLU A 108 -7.55 0.94 11.74
CA GLU A 108 -6.59 1.04 10.65
C GLU A 108 -6.97 2.11 9.63
N ILE A 109 -8.26 2.31 9.37
CA ILE A 109 -8.75 3.43 8.53
C ILE A 109 -8.42 4.78 9.19
N GLU A 110 -8.60 4.88 10.51
CA GLU A 110 -8.23 6.09 11.24
C GLU A 110 -6.71 6.31 11.24
N ASP A 111 -5.91 5.25 11.43
CA ASP A 111 -4.45 5.32 11.29
C ASP A 111 -4.06 5.82 9.90
N ALA A 112 -4.69 5.31 8.84
CA ALA A 112 -4.41 5.73 7.46
C ALA A 112 -4.75 7.21 7.22
N LYS A 113 -5.83 7.72 7.82
CA LYS A 113 -6.19 9.15 7.77
C LYS A 113 -5.18 10.02 8.51
N LEU A 114 -4.71 9.59 9.68
CA LEU A 114 -3.70 10.30 10.45
C LEU A 114 -2.33 10.31 9.73
N VAL A 115 -1.98 9.20 9.07
CA VAL A 115 -0.80 9.14 8.19
C VAL A 115 -0.98 10.07 6.98
N TYR A 116 -2.17 10.13 6.39
CA TYR A 116 -2.46 11.08 5.32
C TYR A 116 -2.25 12.55 5.77
N GLU A 117 -2.74 12.93 6.95
CA GLU A 117 -2.53 14.29 7.48
C GLU A 117 -1.04 14.57 7.76
N TYR A 118 -0.31 13.59 8.27
CA TYR A 118 1.15 13.70 8.41
C TYR A 118 1.82 13.91 7.04
N VAL A 119 1.51 13.10 6.04
CA VAL A 119 2.07 13.22 4.68
C VAL A 119 1.76 14.58 4.10
N ARG A 120 0.53 15.07 4.23
CA ARG A 120 0.12 16.39 3.75
C ARG A 120 0.90 17.54 4.38
N SER A 121 1.40 17.35 5.61
CA SER A 121 2.20 18.35 6.33
C SER A 121 3.67 18.37 5.92
N LEU A 122 4.16 17.35 5.17
CA LEU A 122 5.55 17.29 4.75
C LEU A 122 5.88 18.41 3.76
N PRO A 123 7.03 19.10 3.93
CA PRO A 123 7.35 20.27 3.11
C PRO A 123 7.48 19.96 1.62
N PHE A 124 7.80 18.72 1.27
CA PHE A 124 7.96 18.25 -0.10
C PHE A 124 6.72 17.56 -0.70
N ALA A 125 5.66 17.35 0.10
CA ALA A 125 4.49 16.63 -0.41
C ALA A 125 3.74 17.42 -1.47
N GLY A 126 3.58 16.79 -2.64
CA GLY A 126 2.68 17.19 -3.72
C GLY A 126 1.39 16.38 -3.70
N ASP A 127 1.01 15.83 -4.84
CA ASP A 127 -0.15 14.94 -4.97
C ASP A 127 0.05 13.65 -4.18
N ILE A 128 -1.01 13.19 -3.49
CA ILE A 128 -0.97 12.00 -2.64
C ILE A 128 -1.79 10.88 -3.28
N ALA A 129 -1.21 9.68 -3.33
CA ALA A 129 -1.89 8.45 -3.71
C ALA A 129 -1.79 7.39 -2.61
N MET A 130 -2.60 6.35 -2.72
CA MET A 130 -2.62 5.24 -1.79
C MET A 130 -2.47 3.91 -2.50
N THR A 131 -1.74 2.98 -1.89
CA THR A 131 -1.72 1.58 -2.31
C THR A 131 -1.77 0.69 -1.08
N GLY A 132 -2.42 -0.46 -1.21
CA GLY A 132 -2.49 -1.40 -0.09
C GLY A 132 -2.69 -2.84 -0.56
N HIS A 133 -2.07 -3.77 0.19
CA HIS A 133 -2.19 -5.19 -0.02
C HIS A 133 -3.20 -5.81 0.94
N SER A 134 -4.03 -6.72 0.45
CA SER A 134 -4.94 -7.52 1.28
C SER A 134 -5.87 -6.63 2.14
N GLN A 135 -5.84 -6.73 3.48
CA GLN A 135 -6.57 -5.85 4.39
C GLN A 135 -6.18 -4.37 4.19
N GLY A 136 -4.87 -4.08 3.97
CA GLY A 136 -4.43 -2.73 3.63
C GLY A 136 -5.06 -2.19 2.34
N GLY A 137 -5.42 -3.07 1.38
CA GLY A 137 -6.20 -2.70 0.20
C GLY A 137 -7.63 -2.27 0.54
N VAL A 138 -8.27 -2.95 1.51
CA VAL A 138 -9.58 -2.53 2.04
C VAL A 138 -9.45 -1.17 2.71
N VAL A 139 -8.46 -0.99 3.59
CA VAL A 139 -8.21 0.27 4.27
C VAL A 139 -7.95 1.39 3.26
N ALA A 140 -7.09 1.18 2.26
CA ALA A 140 -6.81 2.16 1.22
C ALA A 140 -8.07 2.58 0.46
N SER A 141 -8.91 1.61 0.06
CA SER A 141 -10.15 1.87 -0.68
C SER A 141 -11.18 2.67 0.11
N MET A 142 -11.35 2.32 1.40
CA MET A 142 -12.30 3.00 2.28
C MET A 142 -11.79 4.39 2.68
N THR A 143 -10.50 4.52 2.97
CA THR A 143 -9.87 5.82 3.27
C THR A 143 -9.99 6.77 2.08
N ALA A 144 -9.71 6.29 0.86
CA ALA A 144 -9.90 7.09 -0.34
C ALA A 144 -11.38 7.48 -0.56
N GLY A 145 -12.32 6.58 -0.26
CA GLY A 145 -13.76 6.86 -0.29
C GLY A 145 -14.19 7.96 0.68
N ASP A 146 -13.58 8.01 1.86
CA ASP A 146 -13.87 9.04 2.86
C ASP A 146 -13.19 10.38 2.55
N LEU A 147 -11.94 10.36 2.04
CA LEU A 147 -11.17 11.57 1.73
C LEU A 147 -11.54 12.20 0.38
N GLY A 148 -11.95 11.39 -0.60
CA GLY A 148 -12.33 11.81 -1.93
C GLY A 148 -11.15 12.10 -2.85
N PHE A 149 -11.45 12.28 -4.16
CA PHE A 149 -10.47 12.49 -5.23
C PHE A 149 -9.66 13.79 -5.06
N ASP A 150 -10.22 14.82 -4.47
CA ASP A 150 -9.49 16.07 -4.25
C ASP A 150 -8.26 15.86 -3.35
N ASN A 151 -8.32 14.90 -2.44
CA ASN A 151 -7.28 14.58 -1.47
C ASN A 151 -6.41 13.38 -1.88
N VAL A 152 -6.98 12.37 -2.54
CA VAL A 152 -6.27 11.16 -2.98
C VAL A 152 -6.36 11.06 -4.50
N LYS A 153 -5.26 11.26 -5.20
CA LYS A 153 -5.24 11.40 -6.67
C LYS A 153 -5.39 10.08 -7.42
N CYS A 154 -4.91 8.99 -6.87
CA CYS A 154 -5.18 7.65 -7.40
C CYS A 154 -5.00 6.57 -6.32
N VAL A 155 -5.56 5.39 -6.56
CA VAL A 155 -5.51 4.24 -5.65
C VAL A 155 -5.11 2.98 -6.40
N VAL A 156 -4.21 2.18 -5.81
CA VAL A 156 -3.89 0.83 -6.32
C VAL A 156 -4.19 -0.20 -5.25
N LEU A 157 -5.04 -1.17 -5.55
CA LEU A 157 -5.42 -2.24 -4.65
C LEU A 157 -4.79 -3.57 -5.07
N LEU A 158 -4.05 -4.21 -4.18
CA LEU A 158 -3.36 -5.47 -4.39
C LEU A 158 -4.08 -6.57 -3.61
N ALA A 159 -4.75 -7.49 -4.30
CA ALA A 159 -5.54 -8.57 -3.71
C ALA A 159 -6.42 -8.11 -2.53
N PRO A 160 -7.26 -7.05 -2.70
CA PRO A 160 -7.97 -6.38 -1.59
C PRO A 160 -8.91 -7.35 -0.87
N ALA A 161 -8.70 -7.54 0.43
CA ALA A 161 -9.33 -8.60 1.23
C ALA A 161 -10.76 -8.25 1.70
N ALA A 162 -11.64 -7.80 0.81
CA ALA A 162 -13.04 -7.52 1.18
C ALA A 162 -13.81 -8.77 1.66
N VAL A 163 -13.23 -9.96 1.50
CA VAL A 163 -13.69 -11.22 2.09
C VAL A 163 -13.80 -11.16 3.62
N LEU A 164 -13.05 -10.27 4.30
CA LEU A 164 -13.02 -10.15 5.76
C LEU A 164 -14.41 -9.92 6.36
N ARG A 165 -15.30 -9.20 5.67
CA ARG A 165 -16.69 -9.03 6.09
C ARG A 165 -17.48 -10.34 6.00
N ASP A 166 -17.34 -11.03 4.88
CA ASP A 166 -18.03 -12.31 4.68
C ASP A 166 -17.49 -13.40 5.63
N ASP A 167 -16.20 -13.37 5.96
CA ASP A 167 -15.57 -14.22 6.96
C ASP A 167 -16.15 -13.94 8.36
N ALA A 168 -16.27 -12.67 8.74
CA ALA A 168 -16.90 -12.28 9.99
C ALA A 168 -18.35 -12.76 10.07
N ILE A 169 -19.14 -12.61 9.01
CA ILE A 169 -20.54 -13.06 8.93
C ILE A 169 -20.65 -14.59 9.03
N ARG A 170 -19.73 -15.32 8.37
CA ARG A 170 -19.71 -16.79 8.41
C ARG A 170 -19.20 -17.38 9.73
N GLY A 171 -18.59 -16.55 10.59
CA GLY A 171 -17.97 -17.02 11.83
C GLY A 171 -16.68 -17.81 11.60
N SER A 172 -15.88 -17.42 10.58
CA SER A 172 -14.61 -18.07 10.26
C SER A 172 -13.63 -17.09 9.67
N THR A 173 -12.55 -16.78 10.40
CA THR A 173 -11.47 -15.88 9.96
C THR A 173 -10.13 -16.60 10.08
N MET A 174 -9.35 -16.65 9.01
CA MET A 174 -8.02 -17.31 8.97
C MET A 174 -8.02 -18.73 9.54
N GLY A 175 -9.11 -19.49 9.30
CA GLY A 175 -9.30 -20.87 9.80
C GLY A 175 -9.82 -21.00 11.23
N ALA A 176 -9.79 -19.94 12.03
CA ALA A 176 -10.46 -19.92 13.32
C ALA A 176 -11.99 -19.86 13.16
N ARG A 177 -12.73 -20.53 14.04
CA ARG A 177 -14.19 -20.58 14.02
C ARG A 177 -14.76 -20.02 15.31
N TYR A 178 -15.85 -19.28 15.20
CA TYR A 178 -16.52 -18.63 16.34
C TYR A 178 -18.00 -18.41 16.03
N ASN A 179 -18.79 -18.08 17.06
CA ASN A 179 -20.15 -17.60 16.86
C ASN A 179 -20.11 -16.15 16.36
N PRO A 180 -20.56 -15.84 15.12
CA PRO A 180 -20.48 -14.48 14.58
C PRO A 180 -21.36 -13.46 15.31
N LEU A 181 -22.43 -13.92 15.98
CA LEU A 181 -23.36 -13.06 16.73
C LEU A 181 -22.89 -12.80 18.18
N ASP A 182 -21.98 -13.63 18.67
CA ASP A 182 -21.39 -13.51 20.00
C ASP A 182 -19.92 -14.00 19.94
N PRO A 183 -19.03 -13.27 19.26
CA PRO A 183 -17.63 -13.64 19.14
C PRO A 183 -16.95 -13.52 20.51
N PRO A 184 -16.08 -14.49 20.87
CA PRO A 184 -15.35 -14.45 22.12
C PRO A 184 -14.40 -13.23 22.13
N GLU A 185 -14.02 -12.76 23.34
CA GLU A 185 -13.11 -11.62 23.51
C GLU A 185 -11.76 -11.82 22.81
N GLN A 186 -11.29 -13.06 22.71
CA GLN A 186 -10.06 -13.44 22.02
C GLN A 186 -10.26 -14.70 21.19
N ILE A 187 -9.85 -14.64 19.93
CA ILE A 187 -9.92 -15.74 18.97
C ILE A 187 -8.49 -16.20 18.70
N PRO A 188 -8.09 -17.42 19.10
CA PRO A 188 -6.77 -17.95 18.76
C PRO A 188 -6.61 -18.10 17.25
N LEU A 189 -5.47 -17.62 16.72
CA LEU A 189 -5.08 -17.77 15.32
C LEU A 189 -3.91 -18.77 15.21
N PHE A 190 -2.72 -18.27 14.92
CA PHE A 190 -1.52 -19.08 14.74
C PHE A 190 -0.55 -18.86 15.90
N GLY A 191 -0.02 -19.95 16.46
CA GLY A 191 0.86 -19.88 17.63
C GLY A 191 0.15 -19.17 18.79
N ASP A 192 0.81 -18.16 19.36
CA ASP A 192 0.28 -17.37 20.49
C ASP A 192 -0.54 -16.15 20.03
N LEU A 193 -0.69 -15.93 18.71
CA LEU A 193 -1.40 -14.79 18.18
C LEU A 193 -2.90 -14.92 18.42
N LYS A 194 -3.51 -13.85 18.92
CA LYS A 194 -4.94 -13.79 19.21
C LYS A 194 -5.55 -12.56 18.56
N LEU A 195 -6.64 -12.78 17.83
CA LEU A 195 -7.47 -11.71 17.28
C LEU A 195 -8.52 -11.32 18.34
N GLY A 196 -8.77 -10.03 18.49
CA GLY A 196 -9.83 -9.55 19.38
C GLY A 196 -11.22 -9.78 18.79
N GLY A 197 -12.20 -10.07 19.65
CA GLY A 197 -13.59 -10.21 19.22
C GLY A 197 -14.17 -8.94 18.60
N GLU A 198 -13.61 -7.77 18.96
CA GLU A 198 -14.00 -6.48 18.39
C GLU A 198 -13.68 -6.35 16.88
N TYR A 199 -12.62 -6.99 16.43
CA TYR A 199 -12.36 -7.11 14.98
C TYR A 199 -13.56 -7.72 14.25
N ILE A 200 -14.11 -8.83 14.80
CA ILE A 200 -15.24 -9.52 14.19
C ILE A 200 -16.51 -8.67 14.26
N ARG A 201 -16.81 -8.08 15.42
CA ARG A 201 -17.99 -7.22 15.62
C ARG A 201 -18.01 -6.04 14.64
N THR A 202 -16.85 -5.42 14.44
CA THR A 202 -16.73 -4.28 13.51
C THR A 202 -16.70 -4.73 12.04
N ALA A 203 -16.00 -5.80 11.71
CA ALA A 203 -15.94 -6.35 10.34
C ALA A 203 -17.30 -6.85 9.86
N PHE A 204 -18.13 -7.43 10.75
CA PHE A 204 -19.44 -7.99 10.43
C PHE A 204 -20.36 -7.01 9.66
N SER A 205 -20.33 -5.73 10.01
CA SER A 205 -21.18 -4.70 9.42
C SER A 205 -20.38 -3.65 8.61
N LEU A 206 -19.09 -3.89 8.35
CA LEU A 206 -18.22 -2.90 7.71
C LEU A 206 -18.69 -2.59 6.29
N PRO A 207 -19.01 -1.32 5.95
CA PRO A 207 -19.55 -0.95 4.64
C PRO A 207 -18.44 -0.76 3.60
N ILE A 208 -17.71 -1.85 3.27
CA ILE A 208 -16.48 -1.80 2.47
C ILE A 208 -16.73 -1.16 1.10
N TYR A 209 -17.56 -1.78 0.28
CA TYR A 209 -17.82 -1.32 -1.08
C TYR A 209 -18.68 -0.06 -1.13
N GLU A 210 -19.55 0.10 -0.15
CA GLU A 210 -20.42 1.27 0.00
C GLU A 210 -19.58 2.53 0.28
N THR A 211 -18.52 2.40 1.10
CA THR A 211 -17.58 3.49 1.37
C THR A 211 -16.63 3.71 0.21
N ALA A 212 -16.01 2.63 -0.31
CA ALA A 212 -15.10 2.71 -1.45
C ALA A 212 -15.73 3.38 -2.68
N ARG A 213 -17.02 3.11 -2.97
CA ARG A 213 -17.76 3.70 -4.10
C ARG A 213 -17.82 5.22 -4.09
N LYS A 214 -17.63 5.87 -2.93
CA LYS A 214 -17.61 7.34 -2.84
C LYS A 214 -16.37 7.95 -3.52
N TYR A 215 -15.31 7.16 -3.70
CA TYR A 215 -14.13 7.58 -4.43
C TYR A 215 -14.41 7.60 -5.92
N THR A 216 -14.11 8.74 -6.57
CA THR A 216 -14.38 8.99 -8.00
C THR A 216 -13.12 9.19 -8.82
N GLY A 217 -11.94 9.05 -8.20
CA GLY A 217 -10.65 9.20 -8.87
C GLY A 217 -10.18 7.90 -9.57
N PRO A 218 -9.04 7.98 -10.26
CA PRO A 218 -8.41 6.83 -10.91
C PRO A 218 -8.10 5.71 -9.93
N ALA A 219 -8.47 4.47 -10.27
CA ALA A 219 -8.21 3.29 -9.46
C ALA A 219 -7.68 2.13 -10.30
N CYS A 220 -6.81 1.32 -9.71
CA CYS A 220 -6.29 0.08 -10.30
C CYS A 220 -6.43 -1.06 -9.30
N ILE A 221 -6.84 -2.22 -9.78
CA ILE A 221 -6.95 -3.44 -8.99
C ILE A 221 -6.08 -4.52 -9.62
N ILE A 222 -5.22 -5.16 -8.82
CA ILE A 222 -4.37 -6.26 -9.25
C ILE A 222 -4.69 -7.47 -8.37
N HIS A 223 -5.07 -8.61 -8.96
CA HIS A 223 -5.47 -9.80 -8.22
C HIS A 223 -5.05 -11.07 -8.94
N GLY A 224 -4.76 -12.13 -8.20
CA GLY A 224 -4.33 -13.40 -8.75
C GLY A 224 -5.44 -14.46 -8.78
N THR A 225 -5.56 -15.25 -9.88
CA THR A 225 -6.54 -16.35 -9.94
C THR A 225 -6.17 -17.54 -9.06
N GLY A 226 -4.91 -17.62 -8.60
CA GLY A 226 -4.42 -18.64 -7.68
C GLY A 226 -4.52 -18.27 -6.20
N ASP A 227 -5.12 -17.11 -5.89
CA ASP A 227 -5.29 -16.63 -4.52
C ASP A 227 -6.27 -17.54 -3.74
N GLN A 228 -5.73 -18.23 -2.72
CA GLN A 228 -6.48 -19.14 -1.85
C GLN A 228 -6.95 -18.47 -0.55
N VAL A 229 -6.55 -17.22 -0.32
CA VAL A 229 -6.92 -16.44 0.87
C VAL A 229 -8.10 -15.52 0.54
N VAL A 230 -7.97 -14.77 -0.55
CA VAL A 230 -8.99 -13.85 -1.04
C VAL A 230 -9.37 -14.23 -2.47
N PRO A 231 -10.54 -14.81 -2.73
CA PRO A 231 -10.99 -15.05 -4.08
C PRO A 231 -10.92 -13.79 -4.95
N TYR A 232 -10.33 -13.90 -6.15
CA TYR A 232 -10.11 -12.74 -7.03
C TYR A 232 -11.41 -12.02 -7.44
N THR A 233 -12.55 -12.67 -7.29
CA THR A 233 -13.89 -12.09 -7.50
C THR A 233 -14.17 -10.88 -6.59
N TYR A 234 -13.50 -10.77 -5.44
CA TYR A 234 -13.56 -9.57 -4.60
C TYR A 234 -12.85 -8.38 -5.28
N GLY A 235 -11.77 -8.61 -6.00
CA GLY A 235 -11.13 -7.60 -6.85
C GLY A 235 -12.02 -7.20 -8.03
N GLU A 236 -12.66 -8.17 -8.71
CA GLU A 236 -13.64 -7.88 -9.78
C GLU A 236 -14.80 -7.03 -9.27
N ARG A 237 -15.23 -7.24 -8.02
CA ARG A 237 -16.28 -6.42 -7.41
C ARG A 237 -15.86 -4.98 -7.17
N TYR A 238 -14.58 -4.70 -6.86
CA TYR A 238 -14.05 -3.34 -6.82
C TYR A 238 -14.11 -2.70 -8.21
N HIS A 239 -13.70 -3.41 -9.26
CA HIS A 239 -13.82 -2.93 -10.63
C HIS A 239 -15.29 -2.65 -11.02
N TYR A 240 -16.23 -3.49 -10.58
CA TYR A 240 -17.64 -3.26 -10.81
C TYR A 240 -18.18 -1.95 -10.18
N ILE A 241 -17.70 -1.60 -8.96
CA ILE A 241 -18.11 -0.34 -8.30
C ILE A 241 -17.32 0.88 -8.80
N TRP A 242 -16.17 0.66 -9.44
CA TRP A 242 -15.31 1.64 -10.10
C TRP A 242 -15.14 1.29 -11.58
N PRO A 243 -16.17 1.51 -12.43
CA PRO A 243 -16.18 0.98 -13.80
C PRO A 243 -15.07 1.53 -14.70
N ASP A 244 -14.51 2.70 -14.36
CA ASP A 244 -13.39 3.31 -15.08
C ASP A 244 -12.02 2.89 -14.53
N SER A 245 -11.97 1.97 -13.55
CA SER A 245 -10.70 1.46 -13.01
C SER A 245 -9.99 0.52 -13.98
N GLU A 246 -8.67 0.39 -13.84
CA GLU A 246 -7.91 -0.69 -14.49
C GLU A 246 -7.99 -1.96 -13.62
N LEU A 247 -8.24 -3.13 -14.25
CA LEU A 247 -8.27 -4.43 -13.58
C LEU A 247 -7.25 -5.36 -14.23
N HIS A 248 -6.30 -5.85 -13.43
CA HIS A 248 -5.31 -6.84 -13.84
C HIS A 248 -5.54 -8.15 -13.08
N ILE A 249 -6.02 -9.17 -13.79
CA ILE A 249 -6.17 -10.52 -13.24
C ILE A 249 -4.97 -11.37 -13.69
N LEU A 250 -4.07 -11.66 -12.75
CA LEU A 250 -2.84 -12.43 -13.00
C LEU A 250 -3.12 -13.93 -12.88
N HIS A 251 -2.84 -14.68 -13.96
CA HIS A 251 -3.08 -16.12 -13.99
C HIS A 251 -2.17 -16.83 -12.97
N ALA A 252 -2.78 -17.70 -12.14
CA ALA A 252 -2.14 -18.52 -11.11
C ALA A 252 -1.30 -17.75 -10.07
N ALA A 253 -1.37 -16.41 -10.00
CA ALA A 253 -0.73 -15.64 -8.94
C ALA A 253 -1.43 -15.89 -7.61
N ASP A 254 -0.64 -16.13 -6.56
CA ASP A 254 -1.12 -16.35 -5.19
C ASP A 254 -1.38 -15.03 -4.44
N HIS A 255 -1.92 -15.11 -3.22
CA HIS A 255 -2.26 -13.95 -2.39
C HIS A 255 -1.09 -13.00 -2.15
N GLY A 256 0.10 -13.52 -1.92
CA GLY A 256 1.33 -12.75 -1.69
C GLY A 256 2.11 -12.42 -2.95
N PHE A 257 1.58 -12.80 -4.13
CA PHE A 257 2.25 -12.61 -5.42
C PHE A 257 3.67 -13.21 -5.48
N SER A 258 3.90 -14.34 -4.79
CA SER A 258 5.24 -14.89 -4.55
C SER A 258 6.05 -15.10 -5.82
N ARG A 259 5.41 -15.48 -6.94
CA ARG A 259 6.03 -15.69 -8.25
C ARG A 259 5.90 -14.51 -9.20
N ASN A 260 5.02 -13.57 -8.89
CA ASN A 260 4.67 -12.43 -9.72
C ASN A 260 5.07 -11.10 -9.08
N MET A 261 5.87 -11.12 -8.01
CA MET A 261 6.21 -9.95 -7.20
C MET A 261 6.69 -8.77 -8.05
N GLN A 262 7.67 -9.00 -8.94
CA GLN A 262 8.21 -7.94 -9.79
C GLN A 262 7.16 -7.40 -10.77
N GLU A 263 6.36 -8.26 -11.39
CA GLU A 263 5.26 -7.87 -12.28
C GLU A 263 4.24 -6.98 -11.57
N VAL A 264 3.84 -7.35 -10.35
CA VAL A 264 2.89 -6.57 -9.54
C VAL A 264 3.46 -5.21 -9.14
N VAL A 265 4.73 -5.16 -8.73
CA VAL A 265 5.43 -3.90 -8.43
C VAL A 265 5.50 -3.01 -9.68
N ASP A 266 5.80 -3.59 -10.85
CA ASP A 266 5.91 -2.87 -12.11
C ASP A 266 4.56 -2.29 -12.55
N LEU A 267 3.48 -3.06 -12.48
CA LEU A 267 2.12 -2.61 -12.77
C LEU A 267 1.70 -1.49 -11.80
N THR A 268 1.91 -1.71 -10.50
CA THR A 268 1.58 -0.73 -9.45
C THR A 268 2.26 0.61 -9.70
N VAL A 269 3.59 0.59 -9.88
CA VAL A 269 4.36 1.83 -10.02
C VAL A 269 4.09 2.50 -11.36
N SER A 270 3.91 1.73 -12.44
CA SER A 270 3.54 2.29 -13.75
C SER A 270 2.19 3.02 -13.70
N TYR A 271 1.19 2.44 -13.01
CA TYR A 271 -0.10 3.07 -12.82
C TYR A 271 0.01 4.36 -11.99
N LEU A 272 0.77 4.33 -10.89
CA LEU A 272 1.00 5.50 -10.04
C LEU A 272 1.72 6.63 -10.80
N ILE A 273 2.74 6.32 -11.61
CA ILE A 273 3.43 7.31 -12.45
C ILE A 273 2.46 7.96 -13.43
N LYS A 274 1.64 7.17 -14.11
CA LYS A 274 0.66 7.65 -15.10
C LYS A 274 -0.33 8.67 -14.53
N ASN A 275 -0.69 8.53 -13.24
CA ASN A 275 -1.74 9.33 -12.61
C ASN A 275 -1.21 10.41 -11.64
N LEU A 276 0.10 10.43 -11.37
CA LEU A 276 0.74 11.41 -10.46
C LEU A 276 1.74 12.33 -11.19
N LYS A 277 2.05 12.08 -12.45
CA LYS A 277 2.96 12.86 -13.28
C LYS A 277 2.32 13.21 -14.62
#